data_5de0edf6ae4cd9b8d42dc94c8cb9c226
#
_entry.id   5de0edf6ae4cd9b8d42dc94c8cb9c226
#
_cell.length_a   1.000
_cell.length_b   1.000
_cell.length_c   1.000
_cell.angle_alpha   90.00
_cell.angle_beta   90.00
_cell.angle_gamma   90.00
#
_symmetry.space_group_name_H-M   'P 1'
#
loop_
_entity.id
_entity.type
_entity.pdbx_description
1 polymer ?
#
loop_
_entity_poly.entity_id
_entity_poly.type
_entity_poly.pdbx_seq_one_letter_code
_entity_poly.pdbx_strand_id
1 'polypeptide(L)'
;MLQTNDKLKKIKGDASFRSFYRKSSSKKKSIVVFASKEKEKNLLIYDAINSLLIKNKVLAPKLYSENYKKNYIEIEDFGDDSVFSLLKKNKNQKETLYKKSIDLLGVIQKIKQNRSKNFKGKTYKIPIYDNVKLFNEANLFCEWYAKKFVKKNKLTKFKIDIKKQIRFLLTLLQSKEKVLVHRDFHASNLMKYKNKIGVIDSQDALIGNRAYDLASLIDDVRFKTDKIFKNKIYRYYLKLNKKRVNKATLLSDFEILSILRNMKIIGIFTRLAMRDKKKQYLKLIPYAWKLIELRISNNKKFSELKSLLELNFSKKIRNQK
;
A
#
# COMPACT_ATOMS: atom_id res chain seq x y z
N MET A 1 -19.59 5.94 -27.90
CA MET A 1 -18.76 6.99 -28.52
C MET A 1 -18.48 8.03 -27.46
N LEU A 2 -17.21 8.39 -27.25
CA LEU A 2 -16.89 9.60 -26.50
C LEU A 2 -17.45 10.75 -27.33
N GLN A 3 -18.40 11.53 -26.76
CA GLN A 3 -18.96 12.66 -27.47
C GLN A 3 -17.81 13.67 -27.76
N THR A 4 -17.80 14.24 -28.95
CA THR A 4 -16.76 15.09 -29.50
C THR A 4 -16.45 16.36 -28.68
N ASN A 5 -17.18 16.67 -27.61
CA ASN A 5 -17.03 17.86 -26.76
C ASN A 5 -16.43 17.59 -25.37
N ASP A 6 -16.05 16.36 -25.03
CA ASP A 6 -15.51 16.04 -23.71
C ASP A 6 -14.02 16.38 -23.63
N LYS A 7 -13.65 17.39 -22.84
CA LYS A 7 -12.23 17.69 -22.57
C LYS A 7 -11.63 16.64 -21.63
N LEU A 8 -10.75 15.79 -22.17
CA LEU A 8 -9.97 14.80 -21.41
C LEU A 8 -8.63 15.40 -20.98
N LYS A 9 -8.40 15.55 -19.68
CA LYS A 9 -7.12 15.96 -19.12
C LYS A 9 -6.40 14.77 -18.51
N LYS A 10 -5.22 14.42 -19.03
CA LYS A 10 -4.40 13.34 -18.47
C LYS A 10 -4.00 13.66 -17.03
N ILE A 11 -4.24 12.70 -16.13
CA ILE A 11 -3.79 12.75 -14.74
C ILE A 11 -2.44 12.04 -14.66
N LYS A 12 -1.50 12.63 -13.95
CA LYS A 12 -0.20 12.02 -13.71
C LYS A 12 -0.39 10.80 -12.81
N GLY A 13 -0.37 9.61 -13.41
CA GLY A 13 -0.40 8.33 -12.68
C GLY A 13 0.92 8.04 -12.00
N ASP A 14 0.89 7.29 -10.91
CA ASP A 14 2.06 6.72 -10.26
C ASP A 14 2.55 5.49 -11.08
N ALA A 15 3.24 4.54 -10.53
CA ALA A 15 3.90 3.43 -11.22
C ALA A 15 2.96 2.37 -11.89
N SER A 16 1.79 2.77 -12.38
CA SER A 16 0.79 1.90 -13.03
C SER A 16 0.99 1.78 -14.55
N PHE A 17 0.58 0.64 -15.12
CA PHE A 17 0.41 0.47 -16.57
C PHE A 17 -0.90 1.10 -17.09
N ARG A 18 -1.79 1.52 -16.18
CA ARG A 18 -3.04 2.22 -16.49
C ARG A 18 -2.78 3.69 -16.74
N SER A 19 -3.57 4.28 -17.63
CA SER A 19 -3.62 5.72 -17.85
C SER A 19 -4.93 6.27 -17.30
N PHE A 20 -4.86 7.41 -16.63
CA PHE A 20 -6.00 8.07 -16.01
C PHE A 20 -6.24 9.41 -16.67
N TYR A 21 -7.49 9.67 -17.02
CA TYR A 21 -7.90 10.93 -17.62
C TYR A 21 -9.11 11.49 -16.88
N ARG A 22 -9.00 12.73 -16.44
CA ARG A 22 -10.17 13.46 -15.90
C ARG A 22 -11.00 13.95 -17.07
N LYS A 23 -12.26 13.56 -17.06
CA LYS A 23 -13.30 14.00 -18.00
C LYS A 23 -14.11 15.08 -17.32
N SER A 24 -14.16 16.26 -17.92
CA SER A 24 -15.01 17.36 -17.46
C SER A 24 -16.12 17.58 -18.48
N SER A 25 -17.36 17.29 -18.09
CA SER A 25 -18.55 17.69 -18.81
C SER A 25 -19.29 18.77 -18.03
N SER A 26 -20.22 19.47 -18.66
CA SER A 26 -21.06 20.50 -18.02
C SER A 26 -21.85 19.96 -16.80
N LYS A 27 -22.13 18.66 -16.77
CA LYS A 27 -22.97 18.04 -15.74
C LYS A 27 -22.21 17.21 -14.70
N LYS A 28 -20.99 16.69 -15.00
CA LYS A 28 -20.32 15.73 -14.12
C LYS A 28 -18.83 15.64 -14.37
N LYS A 29 -18.06 15.49 -13.28
CA LYS A 29 -16.63 15.14 -13.34
C LYS A 29 -16.47 13.64 -13.12
N SER A 30 -15.65 12.99 -13.95
CA SER A 30 -15.35 11.57 -13.84
C SER A 30 -13.90 11.29 -14.21
N ILE A 31 -13.44 10.09 -13.88
CA ILE A 31 -12.12 9.57 -14.27
C ILE A 31 -12.32 8.44 -15.27
N VAL A 32 -11.73 8.58 -16.44
CA VAL A 32 -11.58 7.48 -17.41
C VAL A 32 -10.29 6.74 -17.08
N VAL A 33 -10.43 5.46 -16.76
CA VAL A 33 -9.33 4.55 -16.49
C VAL A 33 -9.14 3.67 -17.72
N PHE A 34 -8.01 3.82 -18.40
CA PHE A 34 -7.66 3.09 -19.60
C PHE A 34 -6.51 2.12 -19.30
N ALA A 35 -6.67 0.86 -19.71
CA ALA A 35 -5.64 -0.17 -19.61
C ALA A 35 -5.32 -0.67 -21.02
N SER A 36 -4.22 -0.19 -21.64
CA SER A 36 -3.83 -0.50 -23.03
C SER A 36 -3.70 -2.00 -23.31
N LYS A 37 -3.35 -2.78 -22.30
CA LYS A 37 -3.45 -4.25 -22.27
C LYS A 37 -4.03 -4.62 -20.93
N GLU A 38 -5.22 -5.17 -20.90
CA GLU A 38 -5.76 -5.68 -19.67
C GLU A 38 -5.06 -6.98 -19.28
N LYS A 39 -4.10 -6.84 -18.36
CA LYS A 39 -3.44 -7.98 -17.76
C LYS A 39 -4.29 -8.47 -16.60
N GLU A 40 -4.52 -9.78 -16.56
CA GLU A 40 -5.19 -10.46 -15.43
C GLU A 40 -6.59 -9.89 -15.11
N LYS A 41 -7.27 -9.34 -16.11
CA LYS A 41 -8.62 -8.77 -15.98
C LYS A 41 -8.68 -7.67 -14.91
N ASN A 42 -7.67 -6.79 -14.86
CA ASN A 42 -7.50 -5.79 -13.81
C ASN A 42 -8.68 -4.82 -13.65
N LEU A 43 -9.31 -4.36 -14.76
CA LEU A 43 -10.51 -3.51 -14.69
C LEU A 43 -11.70 -4.25 -14.05
N LEU A 44 -11.86 -5.56 -14.33
CA LEU A 44 -12.88 -6.40 -13.71
C LEU A 44 -12.64 -6.60 -12.22
N ILE A 45 -11.39 -6.79 -11.83
CA ILE A 45 -10.99 -6.90 -10.42
C ILE A 45 -11.22 -5.57 -9.69
N TYR A 46 -10.81 -4.45 -10.30
CA TYR A 46 -11.02 -3.11 -9.76
C TYR A 46 -12.50 -2.85 -9.44
N ASP A 47 -13.38 -3.15 -10.39
CA ASP A 47 -14.82 -2.99 -10.20
C ASP A 47 -15.37 -3.93 -9.11
N ALA A 48 -14.98 -5.22 -9.13
CA ALA A 48 -15.42 -6.19 -8.12
C ALA A 48 -15.05 -5.75 -6.70
N ILE A 49 -13.84 -5.25 -6.49
CA ILE A 49 -13.37 -4.79 -5.18
C ILE A 49 -14.08 -3.48 -4.78
N ASN A 50 -14.20 -2.51 -5.70
CA ASN A 50 -14.93 -1.27 -5.40
C ASN A 50 -16.41 -1.55 -5.07
N SER A 51 -17.06 -2.45 -5.81
CA SER A 51 -18.44 -2.87 -5.53
C SER A 51 -18.57 -3.50 -4.13
N LEU A 52 -17.58 -4.33 -3.72
CA LEU A 52 -17.54 -4.88 -2.36
C LEU A 52 -17.40 -3.79 -1.30
N LEU A 53 -16.50 -2.85 -1.50
CA LEU A 53 -16.26 -1.73 -0.59
C LEU A 53 -17.51 -0.87 -0.44
N ILE A 54 -18.15 -0.48 -1.55
CA ILE A 54 -19.36 0.35 -1.57
C ILE A 54 -20.53 -0.35 -0.86
N LYS A 55 -20.76 -1.65 -1.13
CA LYS A 55 -21.79 -2.45 -0.46
C LYS A 55 -21.61 -2.49 1.06
N ASN A 56 -20.36 -2.40 1.53
CA ASN A 56 -20.00 -2.36 2.95
C ASN A 56 -19.82 -0.92 3.48
N LYS A 57 -20.43 0.07 2.84
CA LYS A 57 -20.44 1.50 3.25
C LYS A 57 -19.06 2.15 3.29
N VAL A 58 -18.07 1.57 2.61
CA VAL A 58 -16.76 2.20 2.37
C VAL A 58 -16.88 3.12 1.17
N LEU A 59 -16.41 4.36 1.31
CA LEU A 59 -16.35 5.31 0.21
C LEU A 59 -15.25 4.91 -0.77
N ALA A 60 -15.64 4.39 -1.93
CA ALA A 60 -14.80 4.01 -3.05
C ALA A 60 -15.42 4.53 -4.35
N PRO A 61 -14.67 4.77 -5.43
CA PRO A 61 -15.20 5.30 -6.69
C PRO A 61 -16.26 4.39 -7.29
N LYS A 62 -17.44 4.96 -7.57
CA LYS A 62 -18.53 4.25 -8.26
C LYS A 62 -18.20 4.09 -9.73
N LEU A 63 -18.53 2.94 -10.31
CA LEU A 63 -18.55 2.75 -11.75
C LEU A 63 -19.70 3.54 -12.35
N TYR A 64 -19.42 4.35 -13.38
CA TYR A 64 -20.42 5.10 -14.12
C TYR A 64 -20.76 4.46 -15.45
N SER A 65 -19.73 4.00 -16.17
CA SER A 65 -19.88 3.28 -17.42
C SER A 65 -18.66 2.39 -17.69
N GLU A 66 -18.82 1.41 -18.57
CA GLU A 66 -17.75 0.55 -19.02
C GLU A 66 -17.72 0.45 -20.56
N ASN A 67 -16.54 0.37 -21.10
CA ASN A 67 -16.30 -0.09 -22.46
C ASN A 67 -15.10 -1.05 -22.45
N TYR A 68 -15.37 -2.23 -21.93
CA TYR A 68 -14.34 -3.24 -21.73
C TYR A 68 -13.71 -3.71 -23.04
N LYS A 69 -14.48 -3.71 -24.14
CA LYS A 69 -13.97 -4.02 -25.49
C LYS A 69 -12.87 -3.03 -25.92
N LYS A 70 -12.97 -1.76 -25.49
CA LYS A 70 -11.97 -0.71 -25.75
C LYS A 70 -11.01 -0.49 -24.55
N ASN A 71 -10.98 -1.41 -23.59
CA ASN A 71 -10.08 -1.43 -22.43
C ASN A 71 -10.19 -0.19 -21.53
N TYR A 72 -11.38 0.37 -21.31
CA TYR A 72 -11.58 1.46 -20.35
C TYR A 72 -12.86 1.32 -19.55
N ILE A 73 -12.86 1.97 -18.40
CA ILE A 73 -14.02 2.22 -17.53
C ILE A 73 -14.07 3.70 -17.16
N GLU A 74 -15.25 4.21 -16.87
CA GLU A 74 -15.48 5.55 -16.33
C GLU A 74 -15.99 5.44 -14.90
N ILE A 75 -15.29 6.12 -13.97
CA ILE A 75 -15.55 6.04 -12.53
C ILE A 75 -15.72 7.42 -11.91
N GLU A 76 -16.25 7.47 -10.69
CA GLU A 76 -16.41 8.68 -9.89
C GLU A 76 -15.06 9.37 -9.65
N ASP A 77 -15.03 10.70 -9.81
CA ASP A 77 -13.88 11.55 -9.50
C ASP A 77 -13.97 12.07 -8.07
N PHE A 78 -13.01 11.68 -7.21
CA PHE A 78 -12.89 12.19 -5.83
C PHE A 78 -12.12 13.50 -5.74
N GLY A 79 -11.71 14.10 -6.87
CA GLY A 79 -10.94 15.35 -6.92
C GLY A 79 -9.45 15.14 -6.60
N ASP A 80 -8.83 16.17 -6.01
CA ASP A 80 -7.37 16.22 -5.83
C ASP A 80 -6.94 16.20 -4.34
N ASP A 81 -7.90 16.16 -3.42
CA ASP A 81 -7.64 16.22 -1.99
C ASP A 81 -7.32 14.83 -1.40
N SER A 82 -6.17 14.28 -1.77
CA SER A 82 -5.65 13.13 -1.04
C SER A 82 -5.23 13.53 0.39
N VAL A 83 -5.28 12.58 1.32
CA VAL A 83 -4.77 12.81 2.69
C VAL A 83 -3.32 13.31 2.64
N PHE A 84 -2.52 12.77 1.70
CA PHE A 84 -1.15 13.23 1.50
C PHE A 84 -1.06 14.70 1.06
N SER A 85 -1.88 15.15 0.11
CA SER A 85 -1.91 16.55 -0.34
C SER A 85 -2.36 17.49 0.78
N LEU A 86 -3.37 17.07 1.56
CA LEU A 86 -3.88 17.83 2.70
C LEU A 86 -2.85 17.95 3.83
N LEU A 87 -2.13 16.87 4.14
CA LEU A 87 -1.05 16.88 5.13
C LEU A 87 0.11 17.82 4.75
N LYS A 88 0.37 17.98 3.44
CA LYS A 88 1.35 18.96 2.95
C LYS A 88 0.86 20.39 3.08
N LYS A 89 -0.43 20.63 2.79
CA LYS A 89 -1.05 21.95 2.85
C LYS A 89 -1.18 22.45 4.29
N ASN A 90 -1.63 21.57 5.20
CA ASN A 90 -1.90 21.95 6.60
C ASN A 90 -1.54 20.83 7.58
N LYS A 91 -0.43 21.02 8.29
CA LYS A 91 0.07 20.07 9.28
C LYS A 91 -0.82 19.98 10.55
N ASN A 92 -1.61 21.00 10.86
CA ASN A 92 -2.47 21.01 12.06
C ASN A 92 -3.59 19.96 11.95
N GLN A 93 -3.99 19.59 10.76
CA GLN A 93 -5.01 18.54 10.53
C GLN A 93 -4.45 17.11 10.60
N LYS A 94 -3.14 16.95 10.84
CA LYS A 94 -2.44 15.65 10.78
C LYS A 94 -3.13 14.58 11.63
N GLU A 95 -3.39 14.86 12.88
CA GLU A 95 -4.00 13.90 13.80
C GLU A 95 -5.42 13.50 13.37
N THR A 96 -6.23 14.47 13.00
CA THR A 96 -7.61 14.26 12.56
C THR A 96 -7.66 13.41 11.30
N LEU A 97 -6.81 13.69 10.32
CA LEU A 97 -6.75 12.93 9.07
C LEU A 97 -6.31 11.47 9.30
N TYR A 98 -5.30 11.26 10.16
CA TYR A 98 -4.86 9.91 10.51
C TYR A 98 -5.94 9.14 11.28
N LYS A 99 -6.62 9.76 12.26
CA LYS A 99 -7.72 9.12 13.01
C LYS A 99 -8.86 8.73 12.07
N LYS A 100 -9.32 9.63 11.19
CA LYS A 100 -10.34 9.31 10.17
C LYS A 100 -9.89 8.18 9.23
N SER A 101 -8.61 8.12 8.90
CA SER A 101 -8.04 7.01 8.09
C SER A 101 -8.07 5.68 8.86
N ILE A 102 -7.78 5.70 10.16
CA ILE A 102 -7.91 4.52 11.05
C ILE A 102 -9.36 4.07 11.18
N ASP A 103 -10.31 5.01 11.29
CA ASP A 103 -11.74 4.70 11.34
C ASP A 103 -12.18 3.98 10.05
N LEU A 104 -11.75 4.49 8.89
CA LEU A 104 -11.98 3.86 7.58
C LEU A 104 -11.36 2.45 7.53
N LEU A 105 -10.11 2.29 7.99
CA LEU A 105 -9.45 0.99 8.06
C LEU A 105 -10.27 0.01 8.91
N GLY A 106 -10.80 0.47 10.05
CA GLY A 106 -11.67 -0.32 10.91
C GLY A 106 -12.95 -0.80 10.21
N VAL A 107 -13.53 0.00 9.32
CA VAL A 107 -14.69 -0.39 8.50
C VAL A 107 -14.29 -1.44 7.47
N ILE A 108 -13.20 -1.23 6.74
CA ILE A 108 -12.68 -2.16 5.72
C ILE A 108 -12.39 -3.53 6.35
N GLN A 109 -11.75 -3.56 7.53
CA GLN A 109 -11.37 -4.80 8.22
C GLN A 109 -12.56 -5.55 8.86
N LYS A 110 -13.75 -4.96 8.86
CA LYS A 110 -14.99 -5.66 9.27
C LYS A 110 -15.65 -6.42 8.13
N ILE A 111 -15.25 -6.18 6.88
CA ILE A 111 -15.78 -6.87 5.71
C ILE A 111 -15.39 -8.36 5.79
N LYS A 112 -16.41 -9.23 5.84
CA LYS A 112 -16.22 -10.69 5.94
C LYS A 112 -16.31 -11.40 4.59
N GLN A 113 -16.93 -10.74 3.59
CA GLN A 113 -17.06 -11.28 2.25
C GLN A 113 -15.70 -11.35 1.57
N ASN A 114 -15.38 -12.50 1.00
CA ASN A 114 -14.17 -12.73 0.21
C ASN A 114 -14.46 -12.94 -1.29
N ARG A 115 -15.67 -12.60 -1.73
CA ARG A 115 -16.13 -12.68 -3.13
C ARG A 115 -16.97 -11.47 -3.47
N SER A 116 -16.89 -11.02 -4.72
CA SER A 116 -17.73 -9.97 -5.26
C SER A 116 -17.95 -10.16 -6.76
N LYS A 117 -19.08 -9.70 -7.28
CA LYS A 117 -19.36 -9.69 -8.72
C LYS A 117 -18.80 -8.41 -9.35
N ASN A 118 -18.27 -8.51 -10.56
CA ASN A 118 -17.90 -7.37 -11.40
C ASN A 118 -19.03 -7.02 -12.38
N PHE A 119 -18.84 -5.94 -13.16
CA PHE A 119 -19.83 -5.46 -14.13
C PHE A 119 -20.16 -6.46 -15.27
N LYS A 120 -19.38 -7.52 -15.44
CA LYS A 120 -19.71 -8.63 -16.35
C LYS A 120 -20.49 -9.75 -15.65
N GLY A 121 -20.96 -9.53 -14.42
CA GLY A 121 -21.66 -10.54 -13.62
C GLY A 121 -20.77 -11.67 -13.10
N LYS A 122 -19.47 -11.68 -13.42
CA LYS A 122 -18.54 -12.74 -13.00
C LYS A 122 -18.09 -12.52 -11.56
N THR A 123 -18.11 -13.60 -10.77
CA THR A 123 -17.64 -13.59 -9.40
C THR A 123 -16.11 -13.60 -9.35
N TYR A 124 -15.54 -12.61 -8.66
CA TYR A 124 -14.14 -12.56 -8.28
C TYR A 124 -13.97 -13.05 -6.84
N LYS A 125 -13.12 -14.06 -6.63
CA LYS A 125 -12.71 -14.52 -5.30
C LYS A 125 -11.40 -13.82 -4.93
N ILE A 126 -11.41 -13.11 -3.82
CA ILE A 126 -10.24 -12.35 -3.34
C ILE A 126 -9.17 -13.34 -2.84
N PRO A 127 -7.95 -13.31 -3.38
CA PRO A 127 -6.90 -14.25 -3.00
C PRO A 127 -6.40 -14.02 -1.56
N ILE A 128 -5.78 -15.05 -0.98
CA ILE A 128 -5.13 -14.94 0.32
C ILE A 128 -3.76 -14.24 0.18
N TYR A 129 -3.46 -13.36 1.10
CA TYR A 129 -2.16 -12.75 1.29
C TYR A 129 -1.34 -13.62 2.23
N ASP A 130 -0.80 -14.69 1.69
CA ASP A 130 -0.05 -15.71 2.39
C ASP A 130 1.44 -15.34 2.55
N ASN A 131 2.17 -16.20 3.26
CA ASN A 131 3.60 -16.01 3.50
C ASN A 131 4.42 -16.07 2.21
N VAL A 132 3.94 -16.79 1.17
CA VAL A 132 4.63 -16.85 -0.14
C VAL A 132 4.59 -15.50 -0.83
N LYS A 133 3.42 -14.84 -0.86
CA LYS A 133 3.28 -13.50 -1.45
C LYS A 133 4.07 -12.46 -0.65
N LEU A 134 3.98 -12.49 0.69
CA LEU A 134 4.75 -11.59 1.56
C LEU A 134 6.25 -11.78 1.36
N PHE A 135 6.72 -13.02 1.26
CA PHE A 135 8.12 -13.33 0.97
C PHE A 135 8.56 -12.77 -0.37
N ASN A 136 7.80 -13.05 -1.44
CA ASN A 136 8.13 -12.60 -2.79
C ASN A 136 8.22 -11.07 -2.88
N GLU A 137 7.34 -10.37 -2.19
CA GLU A 137 7.39 -8.91 -2.12
C GLU A 137 8.61 -8.39 -1.36
N ALA A 138 8.90 -8.92 -0.17
CA ALA A 138 10.07 -8.53 0.61
C ALA A 138 11.38 -8.88 -0.12
N ASN A 139 11.40 -9.99 -0.87
CA ASN A 139 12.55 -10.41 -1.67
C ASN A 139 12.93 -9.44 -2.79
N LEU A 140 12.05 -8.52 -3.21
CA LEU A 140 12.42 -7.44 -4.14
C LEU A 140 13.59 -6.61 -3.61
N PHE A 141 13.78 -6.54 -2.30
CA PHE A 141 14.97 -5.96 -1.69
C PHE A 141 16.26 -6.65 -2.17
N CYS A 142 16.26 -7.97 -2.20
CA CYS A 142 17.42 -8.75 -2.66
C CYS A 142 17.67 -8.58 -4.16
N GLU A 143 16.57 -8.64 -4.94
CA GLU A 143 16.68 -8.67 -6.40
C GLU A 143 17.10 -7.32 -6.98
N TRP A 144 16.80 -6.22 -6.31
CA TRP A 144 17.08 -4.89 -6.82
C TRP A 144 18.08 -4.11 -5.96
N TYR A 145 17.80 -3.94 -4.66
CA TYR A 145 18.63 -3.07 -3.83
C TYR A 145 19.95 -3.74 -3.43
N ALA A 146 19.88 -4.97 -2.89
CA ALA A 146 21.11 -5.67 -2.49
C ALA A 146 21.99 -5.95 -3.70
N LYS A 147 21.43 -6.34 -4.84
CA LYS A 147 22.18 -6.54 -6.09
C LYS A 147 22.99 -5.29 -6.51
N LYS A 148 22.48 -4.10 -6.18
CA LYS A 148 23.16 -2.84 -6.52
C LYS A 148 24.28 -2.48 -5.52
N PHE A 149 24.10 -2.75 -4.23
CA PHE A 149 24.95 -2.19 -3.18
C PHE A 149 25.83 -3.20 -2.44
N VAL A 150 25.51 -4.49 -2.46
CA VAL A 150 26.34 -5.53 -1.84
C VAL A 150 27.46 -5.91 -2.81
N LYS A 151 28.71 -6.04 -2.30
CA LYS A 151 29.88 -6.46 -3.08
C LYS A 151 29.62 -7.82 -3.75
N LYS A 152 30.04 -7.99 -5.01
CA LYS A 152 29.77 -9.20 -5.82
C LYS A 152 30.16 -10.51 -5.10
N ASN A 153 31.34 -10.56 -4.47
CA ASN A 153 31.82 -11.72 -3.73
C ASN A 153 31.01 -12.08 -2.48
N LYS A 154 30.25 -11.14 -1.92
CA LYS A 154 29.39 -11.35 -0.74
C LYS A 154 27.91 -11.51 -1.09
N LEU A 155 27.50 -11.20 -2.32
CA LEU A 155 26.11 -11.10 -2.71
C LEU A 155 25.33 -12.42 -2.58
N THR A 156 25.93 -13.52 -3.00
CA THR A 156 25.30 -14.86 -2.94
C THR A 156 25.00 -15.25 -1.50
N LYS A 157 26.01 -15.15 -0.61
CA LYS A 157 25.84 -15.44 0.81
C LYS A 157 24.79 -14.51 1.42
N PHE A 158 24.88 -13.20 1.18
CA PHE A 158 23.89 -12.24 1.68
C PHE A 158 22.46 -12.60 1.26
N LYS A 159 22.25 -12.97 -0.01
CA LYS A 159 20.92 -13.38 -0.50
C LYS A 159 20.37 -14.62 0.20
N ILE A 160 21.22 -15.58 0.51
CA ILE A 160 20.80 -16.79 1.26
C ILE A 160 20.41 -16.39 2.67
N ASP A 161 21.25 -15.64 3.37
CA ASP A 161 21.04 -15.28 4.77
C ASP A 161 19.80 -14.38 4.95
N ILE A 162 19.62 -13.36 4.11
CA ILE A 162 18.46 -12.46 4.22
C ILE A 162 17.14 -13.17 3.87
N LYS A 163 17.14 -14.08 2.90
CA LYS A 163 15.97 -14.90 2.57
C LYS A 163 15.59 -15.83 3.75
N LYS A 164 16.59 -16.38 4.45
CA LYS A 164 16.38 -17.14 5.69
C LYS A 164 15.73 -16.27 6.76
N GLN A 165 16.23 -15.04 6.96
CA GLN A 165 15.67 -14.09 7.92
C GLN A 165 14.23 -13.68 7.55
N ILE A 166 13.94 -13.39 6.28
CA ILE A 166 12.57 -13.07 5.84
C ILE A 166 11.62 -14.25 6.15
N ARG A 167 12.00 -15.49 5.84
CA ARG A 167 11.19 -16.66 6.14
C ARG A 167 10.99 -16.82 7.65
N PHE A 168 12.04 -16.68 8.44
CA PHE A 168 11.95 -16.72 9.90
C PHE A 168 10.94 -15.70 10.44
N LEU A 169 11.01 -14.42 10.00
CA LEU A 169 10.05 -13.41 10.42
C LEU A 169 8.61 -13.78 10.05
N LEU A 170 8.40 -14.40 8.90
CA LEU A 170 7.07 -14.84 8.46
C LEU A 170 6.51 -15.97 9.32
N THR A 171 7.36 -16.84 9.90
CA THR A 171 6.91 -17.87 10.85
C THR A 171 6.48 -17.28 12.20
N LEU A 172 6.97 -16.09 12.55
CA LEU A 172 6.62 -15.38 13.78
C LEU A 172 5.28 -14.62 13.73
N LEU A 173 4.62 -14.56 12.56
CA LEU A 173 3.29 -13.95 12.44
C LEU A 173 2.25 -14.80 13.17
N GLN A 174 1.56 -14.17 14.14
CA GLN A 174 0.70 -14.88 15.09
C GLN A 174 -0.80 -14.71 14.80
N SER A 175 -1.21 -13.67 14.06
CA SER A 175 -2.63 -13.40 13.84
C SER A 175 -3.29 -14.48 13.00
N LYS A 176 -4.23 -15.21 13.62
CA LYS A 176 -5.07 -16.21 12.92
C LYS A 176 -6.20 -15.55 12.15
N GLU A 177 -6.71 -14.39 12.62
CA GLU A 177 -7.79 -13.67 11.95
C GLU A 177 -7.25 -12.99 10.68
N LYS A 178 -7.89 -13.29 9.56
CA LYS A 178 -7.63 -12.65 8.28
C LYS A 178 -8.74 -11.64 7.97
N VAL A 179 -8.35 -10.49 7.43
CA VAL A 179 -9.26 -9.39 7.08
C VAL A 179 -9.01 -8.95 5.63
N LEU A 180 -9.89 -8.14 5.07
CA LEU A 180 -9.62 -7.47 3.81
C LEU A 180 -8.45 -6.50 4.00
N VAL A 181 -7.40 -6.66 3.20
CA VAL A 181 -6.17 -5.85 3.17
C VAL A 181 -6.12 -5.15 1.83
N HIS A 182 -6.04 -3.83 1.85
CA HIS A 182 -5.94 -2.99 0.66
C HIS A 182 -4.55 -3.10 -0.01
N ARG A 183 -3.52 -3.40 0.76
CA ARG A 183 -2.07 -3.45 0.42
C ARG A 183 -1.40 -2.10 0.24
N ASP A 184 -2.07 -1.13 -0.37
CA ASP A 184 -1.55 0.21 -0.57
C ASP A 184 -2.39 1.26 0.19
N PHE A 185 -2.70 0.94 1.48
CA PHE A 185 -3.45 1.80 2.40
C PHE A 185 -2.53 2.90 2.98
N HIS A 186 -2.16 3.86 2.16
CA HIS A 186 -1.29 4.98 2.51
C HIS A 186 -1.91 6.33 2.13
N ALA A 187 -1.37 7.40 2.67
CA ALA A 187 -1.97 8.75 2.58
C ALA A 187 -2.29 9.21 1.15
N SER A 188 -1.55 8.76 0.13
CA SER A 188 -1.81 9.16 -1.28
C SER A 188 -3.02 8.45 -1.91
N ASN A 189 -3.43 7.29 -1.38
CA ASN A 189 -4.59 6.52 -1.86
C ASN A 189 -5.84 6.72 -1.00
N LEU A 190 -5.75 7.62 -0.01
CA LEU A 190 -6.87 8.03 0.82
C LEU A 190 -7.32 9.43 0.40
N MET A 191 -8.58 9.56 -0.01
CA MET A 191 -9.13 10.78 -0.59
C MET A 191 -10.17 11.41 0.35
N LYS A 192 -10.05 12.71 0.61
CA LYS A 192 -11.12 13.47 1.28
C LYS A 192 -12.18 13.83 0.23
N TYR A 193 -13.36 13.28 0.40
CA TYR A 193 -14.49 13.54 -0.49
C TYR A 193 -15.77 13.68 0.33
N LYS A 194 -16.54 14.76 0.12
CA LYS A 194 -17.79 15.05 0.87
C LYS A 194 -17.61 14.88 2.40
N ASN A 195 -16.56 15.48 2.96
CA ASN A 195 -16.19 15.40 4.41
C ASN A 195 -15.87 14.01 4.98
N LYS A 196 -15.82 12.97 4.15
CA LYS A 196 -15.42 11.62 4.51
C LYS A 196 -14.05 11.29 3.92
N ILE A 197 -13.40 10.27 4.45
CA ILE A 197 -12.22 9.67 3.80
C ILE A 197 -12.70 8.46 3.01
N GLY A 198 -12.34 8.42 1.73
CA GLY A 198 -12.53 7.27 0.85
C GLY A 198 -11.20 6.68 0.44
N VAL A 199 -11.26 5.55 -0.25
CA VAL A 199 -10.08 4.82 -0.72
C VAL A 199 -10.13 4.60 -2.22
N ILE A 200 -8.99 4.76 -2.90
CA ILE A 200 -8.80 4.50 -4.32
C ILE A 200 -7.70 3.44 -4.52
N ASP A 201 -7.56 2.92 -5.73
CA ASP A 201 -6.50 1.96 -6.11
C ASP A 201 -6.61 0.60 -5.39
N SER A 202 -7.84 0.07 -5.32
CA SER A 202 -8.22 -1.09 -4.50
C SER A 202 -8.06 -2.46 -5.16
N GLN A 203 -7.72 -2.54 -6.47
CA GLN A 203 -7.72 -3.78 -7.25
C GLN A 203 -6.73 -4.84 -6.77
N ASP A 204 -5.72 -4.44 -6.02
CA ASP A 204 -4.71 -5.35 -5.48
C ASP A 204 -5.06 -5.88 -4.08
N ALA A 205 -6.29 -5.66 -3.61
CA ALA A 205 -6.76 -6.11 -2.31
C ALA A 205 -6.70 -7.63 -2.15
N LEU A 206 -6.34 -8.07 -0.97
CA LEU A 206 -6.19 -9.49 -0.60
C LEU A 206 -6.83 -9.76 0.78
N ILE A 207 -6.99 -11.01 1.15
CA ILE A 207 -7.38 -11.42 2.50
C ILE A 207 -6.11 -11.76 3.29
N GLY A 208 -5.79 -10.98 4.32
CA GLY A 208 -4.52 -11.12 5.01
C GLY A 208 -4.49 -10.62 6.45
N ASN A 209 -3.28 -10.45 6.97
CA ASN A 209 -3.04 -10.00 8.33
C ASN A 209 -3.45 -8.52 8.51
N ARG A 210 -4.27 -8.25 9.52
CA ARG A 210 -4.79 -6.91 9.81
C ARG A 210 -3.73 -5.83 10.07
N ALA A 211 -2.55 -6.23 10.54
CA ALA A 211 -1.47 -5.31 10.82
C ALA A 211 -0.81 -4.73 9.56
N TYR A 212 -1.04 -5.33 8.37
CA TYR A 212 -0.37 -4.90 7.14
C TYR A 212 -0.77 -3.47 6.73
N ASP A 213 -2.07 -3.19 6.62
CA ASP A 213 -2.54 -1.86 6.24
C ASP A 213 -2.32 -0.82 7.35
N LEU A 214 -2.36 -1.24 8.61
CA LEU A 214 -1.98 -0.39 9.73
C LEU A 214 -0.52 0.06 9.61
N ALA A 215 0.39 -0.87 9.28
CA ALA A 215 1.80 -0.56 9.03
C ALA A 215 1.96 0.31 7.77
N SER A 216 1.16 0.08 6.74
CA SER A 216 1.16 0.89 5.52
C SER A 216 0.83 2.36 5.77
N LEU A 217 -0.11 2.63 6.67
CA LEU A 217 -0.51 3.99 7.03
C LEU A 217 0.47 4.65 8.01
N ILE A 218 0.84 3.96 9.09
CA ILE A 218 1.68 4.54 10.16
C ILE A 218 3.12 4.73 9.70
N ASP A 219 3.64 3.78 8.92
CA ASP A 219 5.00 3.79 8.39
C ASP A 219 5.03 4.12 6.88
N ASP A 220 4.17 5.07 6.46
CA ASP A 220 4.19 5.58 5.10
C ASP A 220 5.48 6.37 4.84
N VAL A 221 6.24 5.93 3.84
CA VAL A 221 7.52 6.54 3.45
C VAL A 221 7.37 7.91 2.79
N ARG A 222 6.17 8.27 2.34
CA ARG A 222 5.88 9.51 1.63
C ARG A 222 5.69 10.69 2.58
N PHE A 223 5.25 10.42 3.82
CA PHE A 223 5.01 11.45 4.83
C PHE A 223 5.68 11.10 6.16
N LYS A 224 6.74 11.86 6.47
CA LYS A 224 7.53 11.63 7.69
C LYS A 224 6.76 12.02 8.95
N THR A 225 6.71 11.11 9.90
CA THR A 225 6.16 11.33 11.23
C THR A 225 7.15 10.84 12.30
N ASP A 226 7.11 11.47 13.48
CA ASP A 226 7.93 11.08 14.62
C ASP A 226 7.36 9.83 15.34
N LYS A 227 8.17 9.25 16.22
CA LYS A 227 7.84 8.05 17.00
C LYS A 227 6.64 8.26 17.91
N ILE A 228 6.52 9.45 18.51
CA ILE A 228 5.44 9.80 19.46
C ILE A 228 4.11 9.78 18.70
N PHE A 229 4.05 10.45 17.56
CA PHE A 229 2.86 10.47 16.72
C PHE A 229 2.47 9.08 16.21
N LYS A 230 3.45 8.29 15.73
CA LYS A 230 3.22 6.89 15.30
C LYS A 230 2.57 6.07 16.43
N ASN A 231 3.10 6.17 17.63
CA ASN A 231 2.56 5.49 18.81
C ASN A 231 1.16 5.99 19.17
N LYS A 232 0.88 7.28 19.02
CA LYS A 232 -0.45 7.86 19.27
C LYS A 232 -1.49 7.24 18.33
N ILE A 233 -1.18 7.15 17.04
CA ILE A 233 -2.08 6.57 16.03
C ILE A 233 -2.24 5.06 16.22
N TYR A 234 -1.15 4.35 16.55
CA TYR A 234 -1.21 2.92 16.88
C TYR A 234 -2.11 2.66 18.10
N ARG A 235 -1.98 3.45 19.18
CA ARG A 235 -2.85 3.36 20.38
C ARG A 235 -4.31 3.65 20.05
N TYR A 236 -4.58 4.60 19.16
CA TYR A 236 -5.93 4.90 18.70
C TYR A 236 -6.55 3.69 18.00
N TYR A 237 -5.81 3.03 17.11
CA TYR A 237 -6.26 1.79 16.47
C TYR A 237 -6.52 0.68 17.50
N LEU A 238 -5.65 0.49 18.49
CA LEU A 238 -5.85 -0.47 19.57
C LEU A 238 -7.13 -0.20 20.37
N LYS A 239 -7.39 1.07 20.72
CA LYS A 239 -8.60 1.46 21.45
C LYS A 239 -9.87 1.05 20.70
N LEU A 240 -9.93 1.30 19.39
CA LEU A 240 -11.07 0.95 18.54
C LEU A 240 -11.27 -0.56 18.39
N ASN A 241 -10.22 -1.35 18.54
CA ASN A 241 -10.22 -2.79 18.30
C ASN A 241 -10.00 -3.62 19.59
N LYS A 242 -10.09 -3.01 20.78
CA LYS A 242 -9.75 -3.63 22.08
C LYS A 242 -10.37 -5.03 22.30
N LYS A 243 -11.63 -5.22 21.86
CA LYS A 243 -12.36 -6.50 21.99
C LYS A 243 -12.00 -7.54 20.93
N ARG A 244 -11.21 -7.19 19.90
CA ARG A 244 -10.98 -8.03 18.71
C ARG A 244 -9.52 -8.43 18.51
N VAL A 245 -8.60 -7.76 19.19
CA VAL A 245 -7.17 -8.00 18.97
C VAL A 245 -6.44 -8.21 20.28
N ASN A 246 -5.56 -9.20 20.28
CA ASN A 246 -4.55 -9.33 21.33
C ASN A 246 -3.46 -8.28 21.07
N LYS A 247 -3.15 -7.46 22.08
CA LYS A 247 -2.21 -6.33 21.96
C LYS A 247 -0.79 -6.80 21.63
N ALA A 248 -0.30 -7.89 22.26
CA ALA A 248 1.05 -8.39 22.03
C ALA A 248 1.19 -8.98 20.62
N THR A 249 0.22 -9.80 20.20
CA THR A 249 0.15 -10.36 18.84
C THR A 249 0.11 -9.26 17.78
N LEU A 250 -0.75 -8.25 17.95
CA LEU A 250 -0.84 -7.15 16.99
C LEU A 250 0.46 -6.37 16.90
N LEU A 251 1.13 -6.08 18.04
CA LEU A 251 2.40 -5.35 18.05
C LEU A 251 3.48 -6.15 17.32
N SER A 252 3.60 -7.45 17.63
CA SER A 252 4.56 -8.32 16.97
C SER A 252 4.35 -8.35 15.45
N ASP A 253 3.12 -8.60 15.00
CA ASP A 253 2.79 -8.67 13.57
C ASP A 253 2.99 -7.32 12.88
N PHE A 254 2.64 -6.23 13.55
CA PHE A 254 2.84 -4.86 13.03
C PHE A 254 4.32 -4.55 12.79
N GLU A 255 5.21 -4.87 13.74
CA GLU A 255 6.65 -4.65 13.59
C GLU A 255 7.22 -5.47 12.43
N ILE A 256 6.88 -6.76 12.37
CA ILE A 256 7.33 -7.66 11.30
C ILE A 256 6.86 -7.17 9.94
N LEU A 257 5.56 -6.90 9.79
CA LEU A 257 5.00 -6.48 8.52
C LEU A 257 5.45 -5.09 8.09
N SER A 258 5.74 -4.18 9.05
CA SER A 258 6.37 -2.89 8.74
C SER A 258 7.78 -3.08 8.18
N ILE A 259 8.60 -3.95 8.76
CA ILE A 259 9.95 -4.27 8.24
C ILE A 259 9.85 -4.84 6.83
N LEU A 260 9.07 -5.91 6.63
CA LEU A 260 8.96 -6.60 5.35
C LEU A 260 8.40 -5.66 4.26
N ARG A 261 7.40 -4.83 4.61
CA ARG A 261 6.84 -3.84 3.71
C ARG A 261 7.88 -2.78 3.32
N ASN A 262 8.69 -2.28 4.24
CA ASN A 262 9.72 -1.30 3.91
C ASN A 262 10.86 -1.92 3.10
N MET A 263 11.20 -3.19 3.30
CA MET A 263 12.10 -3.93 2.39
C MET A 263 11.52 -4.02 0.97
N LYS A 264 10.24 -4.40 0.83
CA LYS A 264 9.52 -4.35 -0.46
C LYS A 264 9.63 -2.98 -1.12
N ILE A 265 9.36 -1.90 -0.37
CA ILE A 265 9.38 -0.52 -0.87
C ILE A 265 10.77 -0.15 -1.38
N ILE A 266 11.83 -0.43 -0.63
CA ILE A 266 13.21 -0.17 -1.05
C ILE A 266 13.51 -0.91 -2.36
N GLY A 267 13.12 -2.19 -2.47
CA GLY A 267 13.26 -2.98 -3.69
C GLY A 267 12.50 -2.40 -4.88
N ILE A 268 11.22 -2.04 -4.69
CA ILE A 268 10.38 -1.44 -5.74
C ILE A 268 10.97 -0.10 -6.20
N PHE A 269 11.35 0.78 -5.28
CA PHE A 269 11.87 2.11 -5.63
C PHE A 269 13.20 2.03 -6.36
N THR A 270 14.06 1.08 -5.99
CA THR A 270 15.28 0.79 -6.74
C THR A 270 14.95 0.28 -8.14
N ARG A 271 14.01 -0.65 -8.28
CA ARG A 271 13.56 -1.15 -9.58
C ARG A 271 13.01 -0.04 -10.47
N LEU A 272 12.13 0.81 -9.93
CA LEU A 272 11.54 1.94 -10.65
C LEU A 272 12.61 2.92 -11.14
N ALA A 273 13.65 3.16 -10.34
CA ALA A 273 14.75 4.03 -10.72
C ALA A 273 15.65 3.42 -11.80
N MET A 274 15.98 2.13 -11.68
CA MET A 274 16.91 1.45 -12.57
C MET A 274 16.27 1.01 -13.89
N ARG A 275 15.09 0.38 -13.82
CA ARG A 275 14.40 -0.17 -14.98
C ARG A 275 13.52 0.87 -15.68
N ASP A 276 12.73 1.62 -14.89
CA ASP A 276 11.68 2.50 -15.42
C ASP A 276 12.12 3.97 -15.45
N LYS A 277 13.41 4.26 -15.16
CA LYS A 277 14.05 5.59 -15.14
C LYS A 277 13.36 6.62 -14.23
N LYS A 278 12.55 6.17 -13.26
CA LYS A 278 11.80 7.00 -12.30
C LYS A 278 12.66 7.32 -11.07
N LYS A 279 13.75 8.08 -11.25
CA LYS A 279 14.76 8.39 -10.20
C LYS A 279 14.18 9.11 -8.97
N GLN A 280 13.04 9.80 -9.10
CA GLN A 280 12.41 10.54 -7.98
C GLN A 280 12.07 9.66 -6.78
N TYR A 281 11.90 8.35 -6.95
CA TYR A 281 11.61 7.41 -5.85
C TYR A 281 12.81 7.14 -4.95
N LEU A 282 14.04 7.33 -5.44
CA LEU A 282 15.25 7.12 -4.63
C LEU A 282 15.28 8.01 -3.39
N LYS A 283 14.72 9.22 -3.46
CA LYS A 283 14.64 10.17 -2.34
C LYS A 283 13.85 9.63 -1.13
N LEU A 284 13.04 8.60 -1.32
CA LEU A 284 12.22 7.98 -0.27
C LEU A 284 12.92 6.81 0.42
N ILE A 285 13.94 6.22 -0.20
CA ILE A 285 14.66 5.06 0.34
C ILE A 285 15.30 5.33 1.71
N PRO A 286 15.97 6.48 1.96
CA PRO A 286 16.54 6.76 3.27
C PRO A 286 15.52 6.75 4.41
N TYR A 287 14.28 7.19 4.15
CA TYR A 287 13.27 7.15 5.18
C TYR A 287 12.68 5.74 5.37
N ALA A 288 12.58 4.94 4.31
CA ALA A 288 12.22 3.52 4.43
C ALA A 288 13.23 2.76 5.30
N TRP A 289 14.54 3.04 5.15
CA TRP A 289 15.58 2.51 6.04
C TRP A 289 15.38 2.92 7.49
N LYS A 290 15.12 4.21 7.78
CA LYS A 290 14.83 4.68 9.13
C LYS A 290 13.61 3.98 9.76
N LEU A 291 12.61 3.62 8.97
CA LEU A 291 11.44 2.88 9.45
C LEU A 291 11.81 1.42 9.78
N ILE A 292 12.66 0.76 8.99
CA ILE A 292 13.21 -0.56 9.35
C ILE A 292 14.00 -0.45 10.66
N GLU A 293 14.94 0.49 10.76
CA GLU A 293 15.75 0.72 11.96
C GLU A 293 14.90 0.98 13.21
N LEU A 294 13.84 1.78 13.07
CA LEU A 294 12.90 2.06 14.16
C LEU A 294 12.24 0.78 14.70
N ARG A 295 11.97 -0.22 13.85
CA ARG A 295 11.29 -1.45 14.27
C ARG A 295 12.25 -2.51 14.78
N ILE A 296 13.47 -2.57 14.26
CA ILE A 296 14.45 -3.59 14.67
C ILE A 296 15.26 -3.20 15.94
N SER A 297 15.33 -1.90 16.29
CA SER A 297 16.30 -1.39 17.27
C SER A 297 16.12 -1.90 18.70
N ASN A 298 14.92 -2.25 19.11
CA ASN A 298 14.60 -2.54 20.53
C ASN A 298 14.02 -3.94 20.76
N ASN A 299 14.17 -4.87 19.82
CA ASN A 299 13.57 -6.18 19.97
C ASN A 299 14.55 -7.29 19.57
N LYS A 300 14.91 -8.13 20.55
CA LYS A 300 15.87 -9.24 20.39
C LYS A 300 15.53 -10.20 19.24
N LYS A 301 14.22 -10.38 18.93
CA LYS A 301 13.79 -11.24 17.81
C LYS A 301 14.32 -10.78 16.43
N PHE A 302 14.82 -9.54 16.31
CA PHE A 302 15.37 -8.97 15.08
C PHE A 302 16.89 -8.85 15.09
N SER A 303 17.58 -9.37 16.13
CA SER A 303 19.03 -9.18 16.29
C SER A 303 19.85 -9.68 15.08
N GLU A 304 19.54 -10.89 14.58
CA GLU A 304 20.22 -11.46 13.41
C GLU A 304 19.96 -10.63 12.14
N LEU A 305 18.71 -10.24 11.90
CA LEU A 305 18.39 -9.35 10.78
C LEU A 305 19.13 -8.02 10.90
N LYS A 306 19.16 -7.43 12.10
CA LYS A 306 19.89 -6.18 12.38
C LYS A 306 21.37 -6.30 12.00
N SER A 307 22.05 -7.31 12.55
CA SER A 307 23.48 -7.56 12.30
C SER A 307 23.74 -7.78 10.80
N LEU A 308 22.91 -8.56 10.12
CA LEU A 308 23.03 -8.81 8.69
C LEU A 308 22.91 -7.52 7.86
N LEU A 309 21.95 -6.66 8.20
CA LEU A 309 21.75 -5.39 7.51
C LEU A 309 22.87 -4.39 7.80
N GLU A 310 23.36 -4.30 9.04
CA GLU A 310 24.45 -3.41 9.45
C GLU A 310 25.79 -3.79 8.79
N LEU A 311 26.08 -5.08 8.69
CA LEU A 311 27.29 -5.60 8.05
C LEU A 311 27.36 -5.27 6.56
N ASN A 312 26.23 -5.26 5.85
CA ASN A 312 26.19 -5.15 4.39
C ASN A 312 25.81 -3.76 3.88
N PHE A 313 25.19 -2.92 4.71
CA PHE A 313 24.76 -1.58 4.30
C PHE A 313 25.23 -0.54 5.31
N SER A 314 26.28 0.18 4.97
CA SER A 314 26.77 1.31 5.79
C SER A 314 25.71 2.43 5.87
N LYS A 315 25.82 3.33 6.86
CA LYS A 315 24.97 4.53 6.97
C LYS A 315 25.01 5.38 5.69
N LYS A 316 26.16 5.44 5.01
CA LYS A 316 26.30 6.14 3.72
C LYS A 316 25.39 5.53 2.65
N ILE A 317 25.37 4.21 2.51
CA ILE A 317 24.52 3.49 1.54
C ILE A 317 23.02 3.70 1.87
N ARG A 318 22.63 3.57 3.16
CA ARG A 318 21.23 3.73 3.58
C ARG A 318 20.71 5.14 3.36
N ASN A 319 21.55 6.17 3.38
CA ASN A 319 21.20 7.58 3.18
C ASN A 319 21.41 8.06 1.74
N GLN A 320 21.85 7.21 0.82
CA GLN A 320 22.06 7.57 -0.58
C GLN A 320 20.71 7.82 -1.27
N LYS A 321 20.63 8.96 -1.99
CA LYS A 321 19.44 9.41 -2.73
C LYS A 321 19.58 9.12 -4.22
#